data_a4c2fc903e20008becb8e8894bb14e4b
#
_entry.id   a4c2fc903e20008becb8e8894bb14e4b
#
_cell.length_a   1.000
_cell.length_b   1.000
_cell.length_c   1.000
_cell.angle_alpha   90.00
_cell.angle_beta   90.00
_cell.angle_gamma   90.00
#
_symmetry.space_group_name_H-M   'P 1'
#
loop_
_entity.id
_entity.type
_entity.pdbx_description
1 polymer ?
#
loop_
_entity_poly.entity_id
_entity_poly.type
_entity_poly.pdbx_seq_one_letter_code
_entity_poly.pdbx_strand_id
1 'polypeptide(L)'
;MVKVENKETLRLLTKRFMKMNRARNIIAVIAIMLTSLLFTSLFVGSVSMILSKRATEIKQFMDSSHAIAQNLSEEDAERLQKTIEQSDEVERYGTGIFLGAGRDKHFGFSVEVRYADKNMAESFNCLPTTGRLPEKENEVAVSSLVLEALGVTPKIGEEVTLTWEVNPMLKQYKTDTFQICGFWQGDKAVLGQMVWVSAVSYTHLTLPTNSRV
;
A
#
# COMPACT_ATOMS: atom_id res chain seq x y z
N MET A 1 -40.67 -40.98 31.45
CA MET A 1 -40.63 -40.46 30.06
C MET A 1 -41.63 -41.31 29.26
N VAL A 2 -42.77 -40.77 28.88
CA VAL A 2 -43.85 -41.51 28.19
C VAL A 2 -43.46 -41.69 26.72
N LYS A 3 -43.26 -42.90 26.28
CA LYS A 3 -42.90 -43.25 24.90
C LYS A 3 -44.17 -43.05 24.01
N VAL A 4 -44.16 -42.04 23.17
CA VAL A 4 -45.30 -41.75 22.26
C VAL A 4 -45.15 -42.66 21.05
N GLU A 5 -45.96 -43.70 21.00
CA GLU A 5 -45.94 -44.71 19.93
C GLU A 5 -46.70 -44.33 18.63
N ASN A 6 -47.51 -43.26 18.64
CA ASN A 6 -48.35 -42.95 17.49
C ASN A 6 -47.78 -41.75 16.68
N LYS A 7 -46.80 -42.03 15.84
CA LYS A 7 -46.16 -41.05 14.95
C LYS A 7 -47.13 -40.37 13.95
N GLU A 8 -48.18 -41.02 13.54
CA GLU A 8 -49.18 -40.48 12.61
C GLU A 8 -50.03 -39.40 13.26
N THR A 9 -50.52 -39.66 14.50
CA THR A 9 -51.31 -38.71 15.26
C THR A 9 -50.49 -37.45 15.58
N LEU A 10 -49.24 -37.63 15.94
CA LEU A 10 -48.26 -36.50 16.16
C LEU A 10 -48.08 -35.67 14.89
N ARG A 11 -47.93 -36.31 13.75
CA ARG A 11 -47.79 -35.65 12.44
C ARG A 11 -49.07 -34.86 12.05
N LEU A 12 -50.24 -35.43 12.28
CA LEU A 12 -51.52 -34.79 12.01
C LEU A 12 -51.73 -33.55 12.93
N LEU A 13 -51.38 -33.68 14.22
CA LEU A 13 -51.49 -32.62 15.20
C LEU A 13 -50.54 -31.46 14.85
N THR A 14 -49.29 -31.77 14.53
CA THR A 14 -48.28 -30.79 14.10
C THR A 14 -48.75 -30.05 12.84
N LYS A 15 -49.27 -30.78 11.85
CA LYS A 15 -49.78 -30.19 10.61
C LYS A 15 -50.96 -29.26 10.83
N ARG A 16 -51.88 -29.60 11.73
CA ARG A 16 -53.03 -28.74 12.13
C ARG A 16 -52.56 -27.52 12.89
N PHE A 17 -51.61 -27.67 13.82
CA PHE A 17 -51.03 -26.57 14.58
C PHE A 17 -50.28 -25.56 13.70
N MET A 18 -49.50 -26.06 12.75
CA MET A 18 -48.81 -25.24 11.74
C MET A 18 -49.79 -24.48 10.85
N LYS A 19 -50.92 -25.11 10.47
CA LYS A 19 -51.93 -24.47 9.63
C LYS A 19 -52.71 -23.40 10.37
N MET A 20 -52.96 -23.58 11.67
CA MET A 20 -53.71 -22.63 12.53
C MET A 20 -52.89 -21.37 12.87
N ASN A 21 -51.56 -21.54 12.95
CA ASN A 21 -50.62 -20.46 13.29
C ASN A 21 -49.76 -19.97 12.10
N ARG A 22 -50.27 -20.06 10.87
CA ARG A 22 -49.51 -19.75 9.63
C ARG A 22 -48.84 -18.39 9.65
N ALA A 23 -49.55 -17.33 10.01
CA ALA A 23 -49.03 -15.96 10.03
C ALA A 23 -47.84 -15.83 11.00
N ARG A 24 -47.98 -16.37 12.23
CA ARG A 24 -46.91 -16.35 13.24
C ARG A 24 -45.69 -17.15 12.81
N ASN A 25 -45.90 -18.30 12.17
CA ASN A 25 -44.78 -19.14 11.67
C ASN A 25 -44.07 -18.47 10.49
N ILE A 26 -44.78 -17.81 9.58
CA ILE A 26 -44.18 -17.04 8.47
C ILE A 26 -43.35 -15.89 9.01
N ILE A 27 -43.88 -15.12 9.97
CA ILE A 27 -43.15 -14.03 10.61
C ILE A 27 -41.84 -14.54 11.28
N ALA A 28 -41.93 -15.67 12.00
CA ALA A 28 -40.77 -16.26 12.65
C ALA A 28 -39.72 -16.71 11.64
N VAL A 29 -40.11 -17.33 10.52
CA VAL A 29 -39.20 -17.72 9.44
C VAL A 29 -38.54 -16.50 8.79
N ILE A 30 -39.36 -15.45 8.51
CA ILE A 30 -38.79 -14.20 7.95
C ILE A 30 -37.82 -13.54 8.92
N ALA A 31 -38.14 -13.51 10.22
CA ALA A 31 -37.22 -12.96 11.23
C ALA A 31 -35.92 -13.71 11.29
N ILE A 32 -35.92 -15.05 11.26
CA ILE A 32 -34.71 -15.88 11.23
C ILE A 32 -33.93 -15.66 9.94
N MET A 33 -34.60 -15.57 8.80
CA MET A 33 -33.93 -15.27 7.53
C MET A 33 -33.26 -13.89 7.55
N LEU A 34 -33.94 -12.86 8.02
CA LEU A 34 -33.37 -11.51 8.12
C LEU A 34 -32.19 -11.45 9.08
N THR A 35 -32.31 -12.08 10.25
CA THR A 35 -31.19 -12.10 11.20
C THR A 35 -29.98 -12.85 10.65
N SER A 36 -30.19 -14.01 10.02
CA SER A 36 -29.09 -14.77 9.41
C SER A 36 -28.43 -14.00 8.26
N LEU A 37 -29.22 -13.31 7.44
CA LEU A 37 -28.72 -12.48 6.34
C LEU A 37 -27.91 -11.28 6.88
N LEU A 38 -28.37 -10.62 7.94
CA LEU A 38 -27.62 -9.53 8.59
C LEU A 38 -26.30 -10.03 9.16
N PHE A 39 -26.32 -11.13 9.90
CA PHE A 39 -25.07 -11.70 10.43
C PHE A 39 -24.11 -12.09 9.32
N THR A 40 -24.57 -12.75 8.29
CA THR A 40 -23.75 -13.19 7.17
C THR A 40 -23.15 -11.98 6.43
N SER A 41 -23.95 -10.96 6.14
CA SER A 41 -23.47 -9.75 5.44
C SER A 41 -22.45 -8.97 6.26
N LEU A 42 -22.66 -8.83 7.59
CA LEU A 42 -21.69 -8.19 8.48
C LEU A 42 -20.37 -8.99 8.54
N PHE A 43 -20.46 -10.31 8.65
CA PHE A 43 -19.27 -11.16 8.75
C PHE A 43 -18.47 -11.13 7.45
N VAL A 44 -19.13 -11.35 6.32
CA VAL A 44 -18.48 -11.31 4.99
C VAL A 44 -17.92 -9.93 4.70
N GLY A 45 -18.67 -8.85 5.00
CA GLY A 45 -18.19 -7.48 4.82
C GLY A 45 -16.96 -7.17 5.67
N SER A 46 -16.95 -7.58 6.94
CA SER A 46 -15.82 -7.36 7.84
C SER A 46 -14.57 -8.12 7.40
N VAL A 47 -14.72 -9.40 7.06
CA VAL A 47 -13.60 -10.22 6.56
C VAL A 47 -13.08 -9.68 5.23
N SER A 48 -13.96 -9.32 4.30
CA SER A 48 -13.58 -8.72 3.01
C SER A 48 -12.81 -7.42 3.20
N MET A 49 -13.26 -6.57 4.13
CA MET A 49 -12.57 -5.30 4.43
C MET A 49 -11.16 -5.53 5.03
N ILE A 50 -11.03 -6.48 5.96
CA ILE A 50 -9.73 -6.83 6.54
C ILE A 50 -8.77 -7.38 5.48
N LEU A 51 -9.25 -8.30 4.64
CA LEU A 51 -8.43 -8.88 3.57
C LEU A 51 -8.04 -7.84 2.52
N SER A 52 -8.97 -6.98 2.14
CA SER A 52 -8.71 -5.89 1.19
C SER A 52 -7.68 -4.90 1.76
N LYS A 53 -7.85 -4.49 3.03
CA LYS A 53 -6.89 -3.60 3.71
C LYS A 53 -5.50 -4.24 3.77
N ARG A 54 -5.41 -5.51 4.18
CA ARG A 54 -4.16 -6.25 4.23
C ARG A 54 -3.48 -6.37 2.87
N ALA A 55 -4.26 -6.68 1.81
CA ALA A 55 -3.73 -6.74 0.45
C ALA A 55 -3.19 -5.37 -0.04
N THR A 56 -3.84 -4.27 0.35
CA THR A 56 -3.38 -2.91 0.04
C THR A 56 -2.12 -2.56 0.84
N GLU A 57 -2.08 -2.89 2.12
CA GLU A 57 -0.91 -2.67 2.97
C GLU A 57 0.31 -3.43 2.47
N ILE A 58 0.16 -4.69 2.08
CA ILE A 58 1.22 -5.50 1.48
C ILE A 58 1.76 -4.82 0.22
N LYS A 59 0.89 -4.34 -0.67
CA LYS A 59 1.31 -3.64 -1.89
C LYS A 59 1.96 -2.29 -1.63
N GLN A 60 1.59 -1.61 -0.56
CA GLN A 60 1.99 -0.25 -0.25
C GLN A 60 3.23 -0.17 0.67
N PHE A 61 3.41 -1.16 1.55
CA PHE A 61 4.40 -1.14 2.64
C PHE A 61 5.35 -2.34 2.65
N MET A 62 5.69 -2.90 1.50
CA MET A 62 6.67 -3.99 1.39
C MET A 62 6.10 -5.39 1.67
N ASP A 63 5.89 -6.12 0.60
CA ASP A 63 5.32 -7.47 0.59
C ASP A 63 6.09 -8.50 1.46
N SER A 64 7.37 -8.29 1.69
CA SER A 64 8.24 -9.27 2.35
C SER A 64 8.99 -8.76 3.58
N SER A 65 8.68 -7.57 4.08
CA SER A 65 9.40 -7.02 5.23
C SER A 65 8.83 -7.50 6.55
N HIS A 66 9.68 -8.08 7.41
CA HIS A 66 9.33 -8.44 8.78
C HIS A 66 9.45 -7.26 9.74
N ALA A 67 10.30 -6.28 9.44
CA ALA A 67 10.51 -5.09 10.24
C ALA A 67 10.87 -3.88 9.35
N ILE A 68 10.45 -2.69 9.78
CA ILE A 68 10.75 -1.42 9.14
C ILE A 68 11.23 -0.45 10.22
N ALA A 69 12.42 0.10 10.04
CA ALA A 69 12.92 1.20 10.85
C ALA A 69 12.77 2.50 10.05
N GLN A 70 12.14 3.52 10.64
CA GLN A 70 11.87 4.80 9.98
C GLN A 70 12.30 5.97 10.85
N ASN A 71 12.52 7.12 10.22
CA ASN A 71 12.89 8.36 10.90
C ASN A 71 14.18 8.24 11.74
N LEU A 72 15.13 7.45 11.26
CA LEU A 72 16.44 7.32 11.87
C LEU A 72 17.29 8.55 11.57
N SER A 73 18.10 8.97 12.54
CA SER A 73 19.22 9.87 12.27
C SER A 73 20.26 9.16 11.42
N GLU A 74 21.13 9.89 10.74
CA GLU A 74 22.19 9.31 9.92
C GLU A 74 23.09 8.38 10.76
N GLU A 75 23.44 8.80 11.97
CA GLU A 75 24.24 8.01 12.91
C GLU A 75 23.55 6.71 13.34
N ASP A 76 22.23 6.78 13.63
CA ASP A 76 21.46 5.59 14.01
C ASP A 76 21.26 4.63 12.84
N ALA A 77 21.08 5.17 11.63
CA ALA A 77 20.98 4.37 10.40
C ALA A 77 22.27 3.60 10.12
N GLU A 78 23.43 4.27 10.22
CA GLU A 78 24.73 3.60 10.07
C GLU A 78 24.98 2.53 11.15
N ARG A 79 24.60 2.82 12.40
CA ARG A 79 24.73 1.87 13.50
C ARG A 79 23.85 0.65 13.28
N LEU A 80 22.60 0.86 12.88
CA LEU A 80 21.66 -0.21 12.58
C LEU A 80 22.16 -1.05 11.40
N GLN A 81 22.63 -0.42 10.33
CA GLN A 81 23.17 -1.11 9.17
C GLN A 81 24.36 -2.03 9.58
N LYS A 82 25.32 -1.52 10.33
CA LYS A 82 26.43 -2.33 10.84
C LYS A 82 25.98 -3.51 11.70
N THR A 83 24.94 -3.29 12.51
CA THR A 83 24.37 -4.37 13.34
C THR A 83 23.69 -5.44 12.49
N ILE A 84 22.97 -5.04 11.46
CA ILE A 84 22.31 -5.95 10.51
C ILE A 84 23.33 -6.76 9.73
N GLU A 85 24.40 -6.12 9.23
CA GLU A 85 25.49 -6.79 8.49
C GLU A 85 26.27 -7.81 9.32
N GLN A 86 26.26 -7.67 10.65
CA GLN A 86 26.90 -8.60 11.58
C GLN A 86 25.95 -9.72 12.08
N SER A 87 24.68 -9.66 11.69
CA SER A 87 23.66 -10.61 12.14
C SER A 87 23.41 -11.69 11.09
N ASP A 88 23.57 -12.94 11.49
CA ASP A 88 23.22 -14.10 10.66
C ASP A 88 21.71 -14.35 10.54
N GLU A 89 20.90 -13.61 11.33
CA GLU A 89 19.43 -13.76 11.36
C GLU A 89 18.73 -12.94 10.26
N VAL A 90 19.43 -11.96 9.67
CA VAL A 90 18.87 -11.07 8.65
C VAL A 90 19.29 -11.57 7.26
N GLU A 91 18.36 -12.19 6.57
CA GLU A 91 18.60 -12.73 5.22
C GLU A 91 18.79 -11.61 4.19
N ARG A 92 17.99 -10.54 4.29
CA ARG A 92 17.99 -9.42 3.33
C ARG A 92 17.52 -8.14 3.99
N TYR A 93 18.16 -7.04 3.68
CA TYR A 93 17.67 -5.71 4.04
C TYR A 93 17.77 -4.76 2.83
N GLY A 94 17.00 -3.70 2.86
CA GLY A 94 17.01 -2.63 1.87
C GLY A 94 17.05 -1.27 2.56
N THR A 95 17.71 -0.32 1.93
CA THR A 95 17.86 1.05 2.42
C THR A 95 17.22 2.05 1.47
N GLY A 96 16.63 3.10 2.03
CA GLY A 96 16.02 4.16 1.23
C GLY A 96 15.91 5.45 2.03
N ILE A 97 15.88 6.57 1.32
CA ILE A 97 15.80 7.91 1.88
C ILE A 97 14.60 8.62 1.27
N PHE A 98 13.70 9.14 2.11
CA PHE A 98 12.60 9.98 1.67
C PHE A 98 13.09 11.41 1.46
N LEU A 99 12.90 11.95 0.26
CA LEU A 99 13.35 13.29 -0.13
C LEU A 99 12.23 14.32 -0.13
N GLY A 100 11.02 13.87 -0.35
CA GLY A 100 9.85 14.73 -0.33
C GLY A 100 8.66 14.17 -1.08
N ALA A 101 7.54 14.89 -0.98
CA ALA A 101 6.31 14.57 -1.67
C ALA A 101 6.22 15.30 -3.01
N GLY A 102 6.01 14.56 -4.10
CA GLY A 102 5.80 15.13 -5.42
C GLY A 102 4.56 16.03 -5.44
N ARG A 103 4.68 17.17 -6.11
CA ARG A 103 3.62 18.19 -6.20
C ARG A 103 3.38 18.57 -7.64
N ASP A 104 2.24 18.20 -8.15
CA ASP A 104 1.71 18.68 -9.43
C ASP A 104 0.18 18.67 -9.37
N LYS A 105 -0.44 19.61 -10.07
CA LYS A 105 -1.91 19.76 -10.13
C LYS A 105 -2.61 18.57 -10.81
N HIS A 106 -1.87 17.79 -11.60
CA HIS A 106 -2.40 16.63 -12.31
C HIS A 106 -2.29 15.34 -11.50
N PHE A 107 -1.62 15.35 -10.34
CA PHE A 107 -1.55 14.17 -9.47
C PHE A 107 -2.88 13.99 -8.72
N GLY A 108 -3.63 12.96 -9.11
CA GLY A 108 -4.80 12.48 -8.37
C GLY A 108 -4.45 11.48 -7.25
N PHE A 109 -3.15 11.29 -6.98
CA PHE A 109 -2.59 10.34 -6.03
C PHE A 109 -1.34 10.94 -5.35
N SER A 110 -0.89 10.32 -4.27
CA SER A 110 0.36 10.72 -3.62
C SER A 110 1.56 10.28 -4.45
N VAL A 111 2.56 11.14 -4.57
CA VAL A 111 3.84 10.84 -5.20
C VAL A 111 4.94 11.03 -4.18
N GLU A 112 5.82 10.05 -4.05
CA GLU A 112 6.95 10.12 -3.14
C GLU A 112 8.26 10.07 -3.92
N VAL A 113 9.09 11.08 -3.73
CA VAL A 113 10.45 11.13 -4.29
C VAL A 113 11.40 10.56 -3.25
N ARG A 114 12.08 9.48 -3.63
CA ARG A 114 12.96 8.74 -2.72
C ARG A 114 14.23 8.28 -3.43
N TYR A 115 15.28 8.10 -2.66
CA TYR A 115 16.34 7.17 -3.00
C TYR A 115 15.99 5.78 -2.47
N ALA A 116 16.30 4.74 -3.22
CA ALA A 116 16.21 3.35 -2.79
C ALA A 116 17.31 2.51 -3.42
N ASP A 117 17.84 1.57 -2.66
CA ASP A 117 18.63 0.48 -3.21
C ASP A 117 17.72 -0.55 -3.90
N LYS A 118 18.32 -1.54 -4.55
CA LYS A 118 17.58 -2.56 -5.29
C LYS A 118 16.63 -3.36 -4.39
N ASN A 119 17.07 -3.72 -3.19
CA ASN A 119 16.26 -4.51 -2.25
C ASN A 119 15.02 -3.74 -1.77
N MET A 120 15.21 -2.44 -1.48
CA MET A 120 14.11 -1.55 -1.10
C MET A 120 13.12 -1.36 -2.26
N ALA A 121 13.60 -1.08 -3.47
CA ALA A 121 12.74 -0.91 -4.64
C ALA A 121 11.95 -2.18 -4.98
N GLU A 122 12.55 -3.36 -4.80
CA GLU A 122 11.90 -4.65 -4.96
C GLU A 122 10.82 -4.88 -3.88
N SER A 123 11.12 -4.56 -2.63
CA SER A 123 10.19 -4.68 -1.52
C SER A 123 8.92 -3.81 -1.71
N PHE A 124 9.07 -2.64 -2.32
CA PHE A 124 7.94 -1.79 -2.70
C PHE A 124 7.20 -2.23 -3.96
N ASN A 125 7.62 -3.32 -4.61
CA ASN A 125 7.13 -3.72 -5.94
C ASN A 125 7.26 -2.61 -7.00
N CYS A 126 8.28 -1.78 -6.86
CA CYS A 126 8.55 -0.61 -7.71
C CYS A 126 9.93 -0.71 -8.38
N LEU A 127 10.42 -1.93 -8.58
CA LEU A 127 11.63 -2.14 -9.39
C LEU A 127 11.31 -1.87 -10.87
N PRO A 128 12.13 -1.11 -11.60
CA PRO A 128 11.91 -0.86 -13.02
C PRO A 128 11.79 -2.17 -13.81
N THR A 129 10.71 -2.32 -14.56
CA THR A 129 10.51 -3.44 -15.49
C THR A 129 11.13 -3.15 -16.85
N THR A 130 11.39 -1.86 -17.13
CA THR A 130 12.10 -1.39 -18.32
C THR A 130 13.21 -0.45 -17.88
N GLY A 131 14.43 -0.66 -18.33
CA GLY A 131 15.59 0.12 -17.92
C GLY A 131 16.17 -0.36 -16.59
N ARG A 132 16.63 0.57 -15.75
CA ARG A 132 17.32 0.30 -14.48
C ARG A 132 16.99 1.34 -13.41
N LEU A 133 17.47 1.12 -12.20
CA LEU A 133 17.49 2.15 -11.14
C LEU A 133 18.51 3.26 -11.50
N PRO A 134 18.27 4.50 -11.00
CA PRO A 134 19.14 5.64 -11.24
C PRO A 134 20.52 5.45 -10.60
N GLU A 135 21.57 5.75 -11.35
CA GLU A 135 22.94 5.74 -10.88
C GLU A 135 23.56 7.14 -10.94
N LYS A 136 23.14 7.98 -11.88
CA LYS A 136 23.65 9.33 -12.09
C LYS A 136 22.72 10.37 -11.49
N GLU A 137 23.24 11.52 -11.15
CA GLU A 137 22.55 12.63 -10.50
C GLU A 137 21.27 13.09 -11.24
N ASN A 138 21.32 13.13 -12.55
CA ASN A 138 20.21 13.58 -13.40
C ASN A 138 19.31 12.46 -13.89
N GLU A 139 19.42 11.25 -13.34
CA GLU A 139 18.59 10.11 -13.72
C GLU A 139 17.44 9.89 -12.77
N VAL A 140 16.32 9.39 -13.31
CA VAL A 140 15.13 9.03 -12.55
C VAL A 140 14.54 7.73 -13.05
N ALA A 141 14.04 6.91 -12.12
CA ALA A 141 13.14 5.81 -12.46
C ALA A 141 11.77 6.08 -11.82
N VAL A 142 10.70 5.90 -12.62
CA VAL A 142 9.39 6.44 -12.26
C VAL A 142 8.26 5.54 -12.73
N SER A 143 7.13 5.51 -12.00
CA SER A 143 5.96 4.74 -12.41
C SER A 143 5.31 5.36 -13.66
N SER A 144 4.75 4.52 -14.53
CA SER A 144 4.04 4.97 -15.72
C SER A 144 2.86 5.90 -15.42
N LEU A 145 2.23 5.76 -14.25
CA LEU A 145 1.14 6.63 -13.82
C LEU A 145 1.58 8.07 -13.54
N VAL A 146 2.78 8.24 -12.98
CA VAL A 146 3.36 9.58 -12.77
C VAL A 146 3.70 10.23 -14.10
N LEU A 147 4.27 9.46 -15.04
CA LEU A 147 4.56 9.96 -16.40
C LEU A 147 3.29 10.33 -17.14
N GLU A 148 2.25 9.49 -17.07
CA GLU A 148 0.94 9.76 -17.67
C GLU A 148 0.32 11.05 -17.12
N ALA A 149 0.37 11.25 -15.81
CA ALA A 149 -0.14 12.47 -15.17
C ALA A 149 0.62 13.72 -15.60
N LEU A 150 1.92 13.61 -15.83
CA LEU A 150 2.77 14.72 -16.31
C LEU A 150 2.72 14.90 -17.84
N GLY A 151 2.00 14.03 -18.57
CA GLY A 151 1.93 14.07 -20.03
C GLY A 151 3.24 13.67 -20.72
N VAL A 152 4.11 12.91 -20.03
CA VAL A 152 5.41 12.45 -20.55
C VAL A 152 5.28 11.00 -21.03
N THR A 153 5.80 10.72 -22.21
CA THR A 153 5.80 9.35 -22.76
C THR A 153 6.80 8.48 -22.00
N PRO A 154 6.43 7.27 -21.55
CA PRO A 154 7.34 6.36 -20.86
C PRO A 154 8.38 5.77 -21.83
N LYS A 155 9.50 6.49 -21.97
CA LYS A 155 10.60 6.13 -22.85
C LYS A 155 11.93 6.44 -22.18
N ILE A 156 12.87 5.52 -22.27
CA ILE A 156 14.25 5.71 -21.74
C ILE A 156 14.93 6.84 -22.51
N GLY A 157 15.55 7.74 -21.75
CA GLY A 157 16.24 8.92 -22.27
C GLY A 157 15.35 10.15 -22.47
N GLU A 158 14.03 10.03 -22.30
CA GLU A 158 13.13 11.18 -22.29
C GLU A 158 13.31 12.01 -21.02
N GLU A 159 13.07 13.31 -21.10
CA GLU A 159 13.18 14.22 -19.96
C GLU A 159 11.84 14.34 -19.21
N VAL A 160 11.91 14.40 -17.90
CA VAL A 160 10.76 14.67 -17.02
C VAL A 160 11.14 15.72 -15.99
N THR A 161 10.30 16.73 -15.86
CA THR A 161 10.44 17.77 -14.82
C THR A 161 9.55 17.41 -13.64
N LEU A 162 10.16 17.30 -12.46
CA LEU A 162 9.49 16.94 -11.22
C LEU A 162 9.60 18.12 -10.25
N THR A 163 8.48 18.39 -9.57
CA THR A 163 8.43 19.33 -8.45
C THR A 163 8.02 18.55 -7.22
N TRP A 164 8.75 18.67 -6.13
CA TRP A 164 8.41 18.04 -4.86
C TRP A 164 8.62 18.99 -3.69
N GLU A 165 7.89 18.73 -2.62
CA GLU A 165 7.93 19.48 -1.38
C GLU A 165 8.99 18.86 -0.47
N VAL A 166 10.08 19.58 -0.25
CA VAL A 166 11.21 19.15 0.58
C VAL A 166 10.91 19.37 2.06
N ASN A 167 10.25 20.48 2.37
CA ASN A 167 9.88 20.83 3.75
C ASN A 167 8.42 21.28 3.82
N PRO A 168 7.50 20.45 4.33
CA PRO A 168 6.08 20.76 4.45
C PRO A 168 5.81 21.96 5.37
N MET A 169 6.59 22.13 6.44
CA MET A 169 6.39 23.22 7.40
C MET A 169 6.71 24.60 6.80
N LEU A 170 7.76 24.64 5.98
CA LEU A 170 8.22 25.86 5.32
C LEU A 170 7.63 26.04 3.92
N LYS A 171 6.81 25.10 3.44
CA LYS A 171 6.29 25.03 2.06
C LYS A 171 7.40 25.23 1.02
N GLN A 172 8.52 24.58 1.25
CA GLN A 172 9.68 24.68 0.40
C GLN A 172 9.60 23.62 -0.69
N TYR A 173 9.63 24.08 -1.94
CA TYR A 173 9.55 23.23 -3.13
C TYR A 173 10.89 23.24 -3.86
N LYS A 174 11.20 22.13 -4.49
CA LYS A 174 12.30 21.97 -5.42
C LYS A 174 11.77 21.46 -6.75
N THR A 175 12.32 21.97 -7.84
CA THR A 175 11.98 21.55 -9.20
C THR A 175 13.25 21.26 -9.96
N ASP A 176 13.40 20.05 -10.44
CA ASP A 176 14.53 19.63 -11.28
C ASP A 176 14.04 18.83 -12.47
N THR A 177 14.85 18.80 -13.53
CA THR A 177 14.62 18.02 -14.73
C THR A 177 15.56 16.81 -14.74
N PHE A 178 15.00 15.66 -14.92
CA PHE A 178 15.70 14.37 -14.93
C PHE A 178 15.53 13.65 -16.25
N GLN A 179 16.45 12.77 -16.55
CA GLN A 179 16.36 11.85 -17.66
C GLN A 179 15.82 10.49 -17.19
N ILE A 180 14.83 9.97 -17.85
CA ILE A 180 14.22 8.67 -17.50
C ILE A 180 15.22 7.56 -17.84
N CYS A 181 15.70 6.86 -16.82
CA CYS A 181 16.58 5.68 -16.93
C CYS A 181 15.86 4.36 -16.69
N GLY A 182 14.66 4.42 -16.10
CA GLY A 182 13.83 3.26 -15.86
C GLY A 182 12.38 3.63 -15.58
N PHE A 183 11.47 2.69 -15.85
CA PHE A 183 10.06 2.84 -15.49
C PHE A 183 9.40 1.47 -15.30
N TRP A 184 8.27 1.47 -14.61
CA TRP A 184 7.42 0.30 -14.38
C TRP A 184 5.95 0.66 -14.47
N GLN A 185 5.11 -0.37 -14.61
CA GLN A 185 3.66 -0.19 -14.60
C GLN A 185 3.20 0.18 -13.21
N GLY A 186 2.68 1.40 -13.02
CA GLY A 186 2.07 1.82 -11.76
C GLY A 186 0.77 1.07 -11.47
N ASP A 187 0.48 0.84 -10.20
CA ASP A 187 -0.79 0.24 -9.74
C ASP A 187 -1.70 1.35 -9.17
N LYS A 188 -2.86 1.56 -9.80
CA LYS A 188 -3.86 2.56 -9.36
C LYS A 188 -4.50 2.22 -8.01
N ALA A 189 -4.37 0.97 -7.56
CA ALA A 189 -4.85 0.57 -6.24
C ALA A 189 -3.91 0.99 -5.10
N VAL A 190 -2.68 1.39 -5.42
CA VAL A 190 -1.69 1.89 -4.46
C VAL A 190 -1.83 3.40 -4.36
N LEU A 191 -2.04 3.92 -3.16
CA LEU A 191 -2.24 5.35 -2.91
C LEU A 191 -1.00 6.20 -3.18
N GLY A 192 0.20 5.64 -3.00
CA GLY A 192 1.48 6.30 -3.19
C GLY A 192 2.23 5.76 -4.42
N GLN A 193 2.55 6.63 -5.36
CA GLN A 193 3.42 6.29 -6.49
C GLN A 193 4.85 6.70 -6.17
N MET A 194 5.81 5.83 -6.45
CA MET A 194 7.23 6.07 -6.17
C MET A 194 7.94 6.69 -7.35
N VAL A 195 8.89 7.54 -7.03
CA VAL A 195 9.88 8.12 -7.94
C VAL A 195 11.26 7.90 -7.32
N TRP A 196 12.09 7.12 -8.00
CA TRP A 196 13.44 6.81 -7.55
C TRP A 196 14.44 7.76 -8.17
N VAL A 197 15.30 8.35 -7.33
CA VAL A 197 16.45 9.15 -7.73
C VAL A 197 17.75 8.51 -7.24
N SER A 198 18.89 8.94 -7.78
CA SER A 198 20.19 8.37 -7.39
C SER A 198 20.64 8.83 -5.99
N ALA A 199 21.55 8.06 -5.38
CA ALA A 199 22.19 8.45 -4.13
C ALA A 199 23.02 9.76 -4.28
N VAL A 200 23.59 10.00 -5.44
CA VAL A 200 24.35 11.23 -5.72
C VAL A 200 23.42 12.45 -5.73
N SER A 201 22.23 12.31 -6.29
CA SER A 201 21.21 13.36 -6.24
C SER A 201 20.85 13.74 -4.80
N TYR A 202 20.84 12.79 -3.87
CA TYR A 202 20.56 13.04 -2.46
C TYR A 202 21.56 14.02 -1.83
N THR A 203 22.85 13.86 -2.04
CA THR A 203 23.89 14.73 -1.44
C THR A 203 23.82 16.17 -1.92
N HIS A 204 23.33 16.40 -3.14
CA HIS A 204 23.10 17.74 -3.70
C HIS A 204 21.68 18.25 -3.44
N LEU A 205 20.73 17.38 -3.14
CA LEU A 205 19.33 17.71 -2.90
C LEU A 205 19.04 18.09 -1.43
N THR A 206 19.83 17.60 -0.50
CA THR A 206 19.78 18.04 0.90
C THR A 206 20.46 19.40 1.02
N LEU A 207 19.68 20.45 1.28
CA LEU A 207 20.24 21.70 1.76
C LEU A 207 21.03 21.41 3.05
N PRO A 208 22.25 21.98 3.20
CA PRO A 208 22.94 21.86 4.47
C PRO A 208 22.04 22.44 5.55
N THR A 209 21.49 21.62 6.41
CA THR A 209 20.84 22.05 7.63
C THR A 209 21.90 22.57 8.57
N ASN A 210 22.33 23.82 8.33
CA ASN A 210 23.02 24.60 9.33
C ASN A 210 22.00 25.03 10.39
N SER A 211 21.56 24.09 11.20
CA SER A 211 20.96 24.37 12.49
C SER A 211 22.06 24.28 13.56
N ARG A 212 22.93 25.26 13.56
CA ARG A 212 23.56 25.68 14.81
C ARG A 212 22.61 26.66 15.48
N VAL A 213 21.99 26.21 16.52
CA VAL A 213 21.56 27.07 17.64
C VAL A 213 22.05 26.38 18.90
#